data_01a8115b58895decf5d00e99d826cef7
#
_entry.id   01a8115b58895decf5d00e99d826cef7
#
_cell.length_a   1.000
_cell.length_b   1.000
_cell.length_c   1.000
_cell.angle_alpha   90.00
_cell.angle_beta   90.00
_cell.angle_gamma   90.00
#
_symmetry.space_group_name_H-M   'P 1'
#
loop_
_entity.id
_entity.type
_entity.pdbx_description
1 polymer ?
#
loop_
_entity_poly.entity_id
_entity_poly.type
_entity_poly.pdbx_seq_one_letter_code
_entity_poly.pdbx_strand_id
1 'polypeptide(L)' 'MPTIRRFAACKISIYADDHVPPHFHIEGRGFRAIVEIETMTVRVGEIRRAADAMSWARENTELLWSEWARLNRKVERD' A
#
# COMPACT_ATOMS: atom_id res chain seq x y z
N MET A 1 2.59 1.42 13.77
CA MET A 1 1.53 2.06 13.00
C MET A 1 1.61 1.66 11.56
N PRO A 2 0.52 1.23 10.99
CA PRO A 2 0.55 0.81 9.58
C PRO A 2 0.52 1.95 8.57
N THR A 3 0.20 3.16 9.01
CA THR A 3 0.08 4.28 8.07
C THR A 3 1.45 4.71 7.58
N ILE A 4 1.62 4.73 6.26
CA ILE A 4 2.87 5.14 5.64
C ILE A 4 2.82 6.63 5.30
N ARG A 5 1.71 7.08 4.74
CA ARG A 5 1.58 8.48 4.35
C ARG A 5 0.11 8.87 4.27
N ARG A 6 -0.18 10.09 4.70
CA ARG A 6 -1.55 10.63 4.63
C ARG A 6 -1.66 11.64 3.50
N PHE A 7 -2.84 11.66 2.89
CA PHE A 7 -3.16 12.59 1.82
C PHE A 7 -4.47 13.30 2.17
N ALA A 8 -4.88 14.23 1.32
CA ALA A 8 -6.09 15.01 1.63
C ALA A 8 -7.32 14.13 1.82
N ALA A 9 -7.49 13.13 0.96
CA ALA A 9 -8.71 12.32 0.99
C ALA A 9 -8.50 10.90 1.45
N CYS A 10 -7.25 10.49 1.71
CA CYS A 10 -6.99 9.09 2.03
C CYS A 10 -5.62 8.93 2.65
N LYS A 11 -5.28 7.70 2.97
CA LYS A 11 -3.94 7.38 3.46
C LYS A 11 -3.48 6.08 2.84
N ILE A 12 -2.16 5.90 2.78
CA ILE A 12 -1.55 4.65 2.36
C ILE A 12 -1.08 3.92 3.60
N SER A 13 -1.41 2.64 3.70
CA SER A 13 -1.04 1.81 4.84
C SER A 13 -0.48 0.49 4.36
N ILE A 14 0.46 -0.06 5.13
CA ILE A 14 0.96 -1.42 4.93
C ILE A 14 0.86 -2.12 6.27
N TYR A 15 0.26 -3.29 6.28
CA TYR A 15 0.00 -4.01 7.52
C TYR A 15 1.00 -5.13 7.72
N ALA A 16 1.30 -5.41 8.97
CA ALA A 16 2.17 -6.53 9.32
C ALA A 16 1.43 -7.84 9.14
N ASP A 17 2.17 -8.90 8.82
CA ASP A 17 1.62 -10.26 8.73
C ASP A 17 0.51 -10.36 7.69
N ASP A 18 0.64 -9.61 6.63
CA ASP A 18 -0.36 -9.62 5.59
C ASP A 18 -0.03 -10.69 4.54
N HIS A 19 -0.99 -10.96 3.67
CA HIS A 19 -0.82 -11.99 2.66
C HIS A 19 0.01 -11.52 1.49
N VAL A 20 0.71 -12.45 0.83
CA VAL A 20 1.32 -12.14 -0.45
C VAL A 20 0.25 -12.21 -1.53
N PRO A 21 0.44 -11.49 -2.63
CA PRO A 21 1.63 -10.72 -3.02
C PRO A 21 1.75 -9.42 -2.24
N PRO A 22 2.94 -8.86 -2.17
CA PRO A 22 3.14 -7.59 -1.47
C PRO A 22 2.24 -6.50 -2.02
N HIS A 23 1.59 -5.79 -1.10
CA HIS A 23 0.61 -4.79 -1.51
C HIS A 23 0.50 -3.70 -0.45
N PHE A 24 -0.13 -2.60 -0.82
CA PHE A 24 -0.47 -1.56 0.13
C PHE A 24 -1.94 -1.24 0.03
N HIS A 25 -2.46 -0.64 1.09
CA HIS A 25 -3.86 -0.28 1.18
C HIS A 25 -4.01 1.21 0.99
N ILE A 26 -5.02 1.62 0.27
CA ILE A 26 -5.44 3.01 0.21
C ILE A 26 -6.77 3.07 0.93
N GLU A 27 -6.83 3.88 1.99
CA GLU A 27 -8.01 3.94 2.84
C GLU A 27 -8.51 5.38 2.91
N GLY A 28 -9.67 5.62 2.39
CA GLY A 28 -10.29 6.93 2.39
C GLY A 28 -11.67 6.87 2.97
N ARG A 29 -12.30 8.04 3.05
CA ARG A 29 -13.65 8.11 3.57
C ARG A 29 -14.59 7.63 2.47
N GLY A 30 -15.23 6.48 2.72
CA GLY A 30 -16.19 5.96 1.77
C GLY A 30 -15.59 5.19 0.62
N PHE A 31 -14.28 4.96 0.62
CA PHE A 31 -13.68 4.13 -0.42
C PHE A 31 -12.38 3.53 0.10
N ARG A 32 -11.96 2.48 -0.57
CA ARG A 32 -10.68 1.84 -0.26
C ARG A 32 -10.18 1.09 -1.46
N ALA A 33 -8.91 0.75 -1.46
CA ALA A 33 -8.32 -0.06 -2.52
C ALA A 33 -7.15 -0.84 -1.96
N ILE A 34 -6.84 -1.95 -2.61
CA ILE A 34 -5.64 -2.72 -2.35
C ILE A 34 -4.86 -2.75 -3.66
N VAL A 35 -3.62 -2.33 -3.61
CA VAL A 35 -2.79 -2.14 -4.81
C VAL A 35 -1.52 -2.96 -4.65
N GLU A 36 -1.25 -3.79 -5.64
CA GLU A 36 -0.05 -4.60 -5.65
C GLU A 36 1.17 -3.73 -5.90
N ILE A 37 2.21 -3.87 -5.10
CA ILE A 37 3.37 -2.98 -5.18
C ILE A 37 4.13 -3.17 -6.49
N GLU A 38 4.31 -4.41 -6.89
CA GLU A 38 5.18 -4.69 -8.04
C GLU A 38 4.64 -4.10 -9.33
N THR A 39 3.34 -4.22 -9.54
CA THR A 39 2.74 -3.82 -10.82
C THR A 39 1.90 -2.57 -10.72
N MET A 40 1.63 -2.09 -9.52
CA MET A 40 0.70 -0.99 -9.27
C MET A 40 -0.70 -1.32 -9.76
N THR A 41 -1.03 -2.61 -9.72
CA THR A 41 -2.35 -3.09 -10.16
C THR A 41 -3.32 -3.01 -8.99
N VAL A 42 -4.48 -2.42 -9.23
CA VAL A 42 -5.54 -2.35 -8.24
C VAL A 42 -6.21 -3.72 -8.20
N ARG A 43 -6.08 -4.40 -7.07
CA ARG A 43 -6.64 -5.74 -6.90
C ARG A 43 -8.05 -5.70 -6.32
N VAL A 44 -8.32 -4.73 -5.49
CA VAL A 44 -9.61 -4.60 -4.82
C VAL A 44 -9.93 -3.12 -4.73
N GLY A 45 -11.19 -2.77 -4.94
CA GLY A 45 -11.66 -1.41 -4.75
C GLY A 45 -11.35 -0.50 -5.91
N GLU A 46 -11.29 0.80 -5.62
CA GLU A 46 -11.12 1.77 -6.68
C GLU A 46 -10.19 2.88 -6.22
N ILE A 47 -9.56 3.56 -7.18
CA ILE A 47 -8.61 4.62 -6.88
C ILE A 47 -9.00 5.95 -7.52
N ARG A 48 -10.26 6.11 -7.93
CA ARG A 48 -10.66 7.35 -8.62
C ARG A 48 -10.44 8.59 -7.77
N ARG A 49 -10.55 8.45 -6.45
CA ARG A 49 -10.36 9.58 -5.56
C ARG A 49 -8.97 9.62 -4.94
N ALA A 50 -8.08 8.80 -5.43
CA ALA A 50 -6.76 8.64 -4.84
C ALA A 50 -5.64 8.91 -5.83
N ALA A 51 -5.85 9.81 -6.78
CA ALA A 51 -4.84 10.08 -7.79
C ALA A 51 -3.53 10.55 -7.16
N ASP A 52 -3.61 11.40 -6.13
CA ASP A 52 -2.40 11.89 -5.48
C ASP A 52 -1.66 10.75 -4.77
N ALA A 53 -2.41 9.85 -4.13
CA ALA A 53 -1.79 8.72 -3.45
C ALA A 53 -1.12 7.79 -4.45
N MET A 54 -1.77 7.53 -5.59
CA MET A 54 -1.18 6.66 -6.60
C MET A 54 0.05 7.28 -7.24
N SER A 55 0.01 8.59 -7.48
CA SER A 55 1.16 9.28 -8.02
C SER A 55 2.34 9.17 -7.07
N TRP A 56 2.10 9.40 -5.80
CA TRP A 56 3.15 9.28 -4.79
C TRP A 56 3.68 7.84 -4.74
N ALA A 57 2.78 6.86 -4.80
CA ALA A 57 3.19 5.46 -4.70
C ALA A 57 4.10 5.08 -5.86
N ARG A 58 3.78 5.53 -7.07
CA ARG A 58 4.61 5.20 -8.22
C ARG A 58 6.01 5.79 -8.10
N GLU A 59 6.14 6.90 -7.39
CA GLU A 59 7.43 7.54 -7.22
C GLU A 59 8.16 7.05 -5.98
N ASN A 60 7.54 6.22 -5.18
CA ASN A 60 8.12 5.77 -3.91
C ASN A 60 8.04 4.26 -3.76
N THR A 61 8.18 3.53 -4.85
CA THR A 61 8.07 2.08 -4.80
C THR A 61 9.12 1.45 -3.92
N GLU A 62 10.32 2.00 -3.88
CA GLU A 62 11.36 1.44 -3.03
C GLU A 62 10.98 1.55 -1.56
N LEU A 63 10.37 2.68 -1.19
CA LEU A 63 9.92 2.83 0.18
C LEU A 63 8.82 1.81 0.51
N LEU A 64 7.90 1.62 -0.42
CA LEU A 64 6.82 0.66 -0.21
C LEU A 64 7.35 -0.76 -0.06
N TRP A 65 8.31 -1.14 -0.90
CA TRP A 65 8.95 -2.45 -0.78
C TRP A 65 9.65 -2.59 0.55
N SER A 66 10.35 -1.55 0.97
CA SER A 66 11.08 -1.57 2.21
C SER A 66 10.14 -1.73 3.41
N GLU A 67 9.02 -1.02 3.39
CA GLU A 67 8.06 -1.12 4.48
C GLU A 67 7.38 -2.49 4.50
N TRP A 68 7.07 -3.02 3.32
CA TRP A 68 6.48 -4.36 3.27
C TRP A 68 7.45 -5.37 3.86
N ALA A 69 8.71 -5.32 3.45
CA ALA A 69 9.71 -6.26 3.94
C ALA A 69 9.90 -6.13 5.44
N ARG A 70 9.93 -4.90 5.95
CA ARG A 70 10.13 -4.69 7.37
C ARG A 70 8.97 -5.27 8.19
N LEU A 71 7.77 -5.11 7.71
CA LEU A 71 6.59 -5.53 8.45
C LEU A 71 6.23 -7.00 8.25
N ASN A 72 6.75 -7.62 7.18
CA ASN A 72 6.39 -8.99 6.85
C ASN A 72 7.60 -9.91 6.73
N ARG A 73 8.66 -9.58 7.40
CA ARG A 73 9.92 -10.29 7.21
C ARG A 73 9.97 -11.68 7.82
N LYS A 74 9.02 -12.01 8.61
CA LYS A 74 9.08 -13.35 9.21
C LYS A 74 8.92 -14.46 8.19
N VAL A 75 8.47 -14.14 7.02
CA VAL A 75 8.31 -15.19 6.03
C VAL A 75 9.60 -15.72 5.51
N GLU A 76 10.66 -15.00 5.68
CA GLU A 76 11.87 -15.50 5.19
C GLU A 76 12.59 -16.32 6.08
N ARG A 77 12.18 -16.63 7.01
CA ARG A 77 12.96 -17.43 7.81
C ARG A 77 13.08 -18.65 7.36
N ASP A 78 13.36 -19.11 7.11
CA ASP A 78 13.42 -20.21 6.74
C ASP A 78 13.86 -20.79 6.54
#